data_a9d1eb00e2b95cfcc22aad1ed09ca1d3
#
_entry.id   a9d1eb00e2b95cfcc22aad1ed09ca1d3
#
_cell.length_a   1.000
_cell.length_b   1.000
_cell.length_c   1.000
_cell.angle_alpha   90.00
_cell.angle_beta   90.00
_cell.angle_gamma   90.00
#
_symmetry.space_group_name_H-M   'P 1'
#
loop_
_entity.id
_entity.type
_entity.pdbx_description
1 polymer ?
#
loop_
_entity_poly.entity_id
_entity_poly.type
_entity_poly.pdbx_seq_one_letter_code
_entity_poly.pdbx_strand_id
1 'polypeptide(L)'
;SVIIIDDDEDILELLSEYLLLEDFDVVGRGTDGLQAVNLYAKHTPDFVIMDIAMPTYDGIYGLENIRKLNPNATVIILTGNSDKTINQKIIQLNPTRILEKPCPVEKLVSVLKTIKNSTSYPDTMSILS
;
A
#
# COMPACT_ATOMS: atom_id res chain seq x y z
N SER A 1 10.81 -2.43 3.36
CA SER A 1 10.40 -1.07 3.73
C SER A 1 8.96 -0.80 3.31
N VAL A 2 8.27 0.00 4.09
CA VAL A 2 6.85 0.31 3.89
C VAL A 2 6.62 1.80 4.07
N ILE A 3 5.78 2.38 3.22
CA ILE A 3 5.17 3.68 3.52
C ILE A 3 3.67 3.48 3.76
N ILE A 4 3.11 4.26 4.68
CA ILE A 4 1.71 4.18 5.08
C ILE A 4 1.05 5.53 4.85
N ILE A 5 -0.08 5.54 4.18
CA ILE A 5 -0.79 6.76 3.81
C ILE A 5 -2.24 6.67 4.27
N ASP A 6 -2.62 7.52 5.21
CA ASP A 6 -3.98 7.61 5.76
C ASP A 6 -4.13 8.99 6.40
N ASP A 7 -5.28 9.64 6.23
CA ASP A 7 -5.51 10.96 6.81
C ASP A 7 -5.80 10.91 8.33
N ASP A 8 -5.99 9.73 8.89
CA ASP A 8 -6.16 9.53 10.34
C ASP A 8 -4.79 9.22 10.98
N GLU A 9 -4.25 10.19 11.72
CA GLU A 9 -2.93 10.04 12.33
C GLU A 9 -2.89 8.95 13.40
N ASP A 10 -4.00 8.66 14.07
CA ASP A 10 -4.06 7.56 15.05
C ASP A 10 -3.90 6.21 14.36
N ILE A 11 -4.49 6.06 13.18
CA ILE A 11 -4.32 4.85 12.38
C ILE A 11 -2.87 4.71 11.91
N LEU A 12 -2.25 5.81 11.45
CA LEU A 12 -0.85 5.79 11.05
C LEU A 12 0.06 5.33 12.18
N GLU A 13 -0.16 5.84 13.39
CA GLU A 13 0.63 5.47 14.54
C GLU A 13 0.43 3.99 14.91
N LEU A 14 -0.81 3.54 14.97
CA LEU A 14 -1.15 2.16 15.31
C LEU A 14 -0.55 1.17 14.30
N LEU A 15 -0.73 1.43 13.01
CA LEU A 15 -0.18 0.58 11.96
C LEU A 15 1.35 0.57 11.99
N SER A 16 1.98 1.72 12.24
CA SER A 16 3.44 1.80 12.31
C SER A 16 4.00 0.94 13.43
N GLU A 17 3.37 1.00 14.61
CA GLU A 17 3.79 0.18 15.75
C GLU A 17 3.63 -1.31 15.47
N TYR A 18 2.49 -1.69 14.90
CA TYR A 18 2.22 -3.10 14.62
C TYR A 18 3.17 -3.65 13.55
N LEU A 19 3.39 -2.88 12.50
CA LEU A 19 4.30 -3.29 11.42
C LEU A 19 5.74 -3.42 11.92
N LEU A 20 6.17 -2.53 12.81
CA LEU A 20 7.48 -2.63 13.42
C LEU A 20 7.63 -3.92 14.22
N LEU A 21 6.60 -4.31 14.99
CA LEU A 21 6.61 -5.56 15.74
C LEU A 21 6.68 -6.78 14.82
N GLU A 22 6.20 -6.65 13.59
CA GLU A 22 6.21 -7.72 12.60
C GLU A 22 7.42 -7.64 11.65
N ASP A 23 8.45 -6.89 12.05
CA ASP A 23 9.73 -6.76 11.33
C ASP A 23 9.64 -6.02 9.99
N PHE A 24 8.65 -5.14 9.83
CA PHE A 24 8.60 -4.22 8.70
C PHE A 24 9.20 -2.87 9.09
N ASP A 25 9.95 -2.28 8.17
CA ASP A 25 10.58 -0.98 8.37
C ASP A 25 9.68 0.10 7.75
N VAL A 26 9.01 0.88 8.59
CA VAL A 26 8.16 1.99 8.14
C VAL A 26 9.04 3.20 7.90
N VAL A 27 9.31 3.49 6.64
CA VAL A 27 10.24 4.56 6.25
C VAL A 27 9.54 5.90 6.01
N GLY A 28 8.22 5.91 5.95
CA GLY A 28 7.48 7.15 5.78
C GLY A 28 6.01 7.00 6.08
N ARG A 29 5.40 8.10 6.53
CA ARG A 29 3.97 8.22 6.79
C ARG A 29 3.45 9.48 6.12
N GLY A 30 2.31 9.40 5.46
CA GLY A 30 1.69 10.53 4.81
C GLY A 30 0.19 10.57 5.06
N THR A 31 -0.41 11.73 4.82
CA THR A 31 -1.83 11.97 5.09
C THR A 31 -2.65 12.24 3.83
N ASP A 32 -2.04 12.25 2.66
CA ASP A 32 -2.76 12.37 1.39
C ASP A 32 -1.96 11.75 0.24
N GLY A 33 -2.59 11.72 -0.94
CA GLY A 33 -2.00 11.11 -2.13
C GLY A 33 -0.76 11.82 -2.66
N LEU A 34 -0.66 13.13 -2.48
CA LEU A 34 0.53 13.87 -2.90
C LEU A 34 1.74 13.48 -2.04
N GLN A 35 1.54 13.40 -0.73
CA GLN A 35 2.58 12.94 0.17
C GLN A 35 3.01 11.51 -0.17
N ALA A 36 2.07 10.66 -0.56
CA ALA A 36 2.38 9.29 -0.98
C ALA A 36 3.34 9.27 -2.16
N VAL A 37 3.09 10.10 -3.17
CA VAL A 37 3.95 10.19 -4.36
C VAL A 37 5.35 10.67 -3.98
N ASN A 38 5.44 11.71 -3.16
CA ASN A 38 6.71 12.27 -2.73
C ASN A 38 7.51 11.26 -1.89
N LEU A 39 6.85 10.56 -0.99
CA LEU A 39 7.49 9.52 -0.17
C LEU A 39 7.96 8.35 -1.02
N TYR A 40 7.16 7.96 -2.01
CA TYR A 40 7.56 6.89 -2.92
C TYR A 40 8.79 7.28 -3.74
N ALA A 41 8.80 8.48 -4.28
CA ALA A 41 9.95 8.97 -5.04
C ALA A 41 11.23 9.03 -4.20
N LYS A 42 11.09 9.38 -2.93
CA LYS A 42 12.24 9.51 -2.02
C LYS A 42 12.77 8.16 -1.54
N HIS A 43 11.89 7.24 -1.18
CA HIS A 43 12.26 6.01 -0.48
C HIS A 43 12.20 4.76 -1.35
N THR A 44 11.47 4.79 -2.45
CA THR A 44 11.18 3.59 -3.28
C THR A 44 10.92 2.36 -2.41
N PRO A 45 9.89 2.41 -1.53
CA PRO A 45 9.66 1.34 -0.57
C PRO A 45 9.21 0.04 -1.24
N ASP A 46 9.37 -1.05 -0.53
CA ASP A 46 8.90 -2.35 -1.00
C ASP A 46 7.37 -2.43 -1.03
N PHE A 47 6.69 -1.72 -0.13
CA PHE A 47 5.23 -1.73 -0.02
C PHE A 47 4.69 -0.33 0.20
N VAL A 48 3.55 -0.05 -0.42
CA VAL A 48 2.73 1.14 -0.15
C VAL A 48 1.39 0.66 0.38
N ILE A 49 0.99 1.16 1.55
CA ILE A 49 -0.34 0.92 2.12
C ILE A 49 -1.05 2.25 2.11
N MET A 50 -2.15 2.35 1.38
CA MET A 50 -2.79 3.65 1.14
C MET A 50 -4.30 3.57 1.20
N ASP A 51 -4.89 4.46 2.01
CA ASP A 51 -6.32 4.71 2.04
C ASP A 51 -6.75 5.42 0.76
N ILE A 52 -8.00 5.22 0.34
CA ILE A 52 -8.56 5.92 -0.82
C ILE A 52 -9.15 7.26 -0.42
N ALA A 53 -9.93 7.32 0.65
CA ALA A 53 -10.69 8.51 1.00
C ALA A 53 -9.85 9.48 1.84
N MET A 54 -9.22 10.43 1.18
CA MET A 54 -8.41 11.47 1.81
C MET A 54 -8.71 12.83 1.17
N PRO A 55 -8.65 13.93 1.95
CA PRO A 55 -8.95 15.27 1.41
C PRO A 55 -7.92 15.71 0.37
N THR A 56 -8.36 16.49 -0.61
CA THR A 56 -7.58 17.17 -1.65
C THR A 56 -6.92 16.21 -2.63
N TYR A 57 -5.96 15.43 -2.17
CA TYR A 57 -5.27 14.40 -2.97
C TYR A 57 -5.61 13.04 -2.39
N ASP A 58 -6.50 12.31 -3.03
CA ASP A 58 -6.95 11.01 -2.54
C ASP A 58 -6.01 9.86 -2.93
N GLY A 59 -6.40 8.64 -2.57
CA GLY A 59 -5.60 7.47 -2.88
C GLY A 59 -5.57 7.13 -4.37
N ILE A 60 -6.59 7.53 -5.14
CA ILE A 60 -6.58 7.35 -6.59
C ILE A 60 -5.48 8.20 -7.21
N TYR A 61 -5.36 9.47 -6.79
CA TYR A 61 -4.27 10.34 -7.22
C TYR A 61 -2.91 9.71 -6.89
N GLY A 62 -2.77 9.22 -5.65
CA GLY A 62 -1.53 8.60 -5.21
C GLY A 62 -1.17 7.37 -6.04
N LEU A 63 -2.13 6.47 -6.23
CA LEU A 63 -1.92 5.25 -7.00
C LEU A 63 -1.56 5.55 -8.45
N GLU A 64 -2.29 6.46 -9.10
CA GLU A 64 -2.04 6.83 -10.48
C GLU A 64 -0.62 7.36 -10.67
N ASN A 65 -0.20 8.26 -9.79
CA ASN A 65 1.13 8.89 -9.92
C ASN A 65 2.27 7.96 -9.48
N ILE A 66 2.05 7.10 -8.51
CA ILE A 66 3.04 6.07 -8.16
C ILE A 66 3.22 5.10 -9.33
N ARG A 67 2.13 4.72 -10.01
CA ARG A 67 2.21 3.85 -11.20
C ARG A 67 2.99 4.50 -12.35
N LYS A 68 2.94 5.81 -12.47
CA LYS A 68 3.77 6.53 -13.45
C LYS A 68 5.25 6.48 -13.09
N LEU A 69 5.57 6.53 -11.81
CA LEU A 69 6.95 6.41 -11.33
C LEU A 69 7.46 4.98 -11.46
N ASN A 70 6.64 4.01 -11.10
CA ASN A 70 6.99 2.60 -11.17
C ASN A 70 5.75 1.74 -11.43
N PRO A 71 5.58 1.23 -12.66
CA PRO A 71 4.43 0.36 -12.97
C PRO A 71 4.38 -0.92 -12.13
N ASN A 72 5.49 -1.32 -11.55
CA ASN A 72 5.59 -2.56 -10.76
C ASN A 72 5.60 -2.31 -9.25
N ALA A 73 5.33 -1.08 -8.81
CA ALA A 73 5.24 -0.79 -7.38
C ALA A 73 4.20 -1.67 -6.70
N THR A 74 4.51 -2.15 -5.50
CA THR A 74 3.57 -2.93 -4.71
C THR A 74 2.70 -1.98 -3.90
N VAL A 75 1.46 -1.81 -4.33
CA VAL A 75 0.50 -0.88 -3.72
C VAL A 75 -0.72 -1.64 -3.23
N ILE A 76 -0.98 -1.52 -1.94
CA ILE A 76 -2.15 -2.11 -1.28
C ILE A 76 -3.10 -0.98 -0.93
N ILE A 77 -4.30 -1.05 -1.48
CA ILE A 77 -5.33 -0.05 -1.28
C ILE A 77 -6.30 -0.52 -0.20
N LEU A 78 -6.57 0.35 0.77
CA LEU A 78 -7.61 0.13 1.77
C LEU A 78 -8.81 1.00 1.40
N THR A 79 -9.97 0.41 1.23
CA THR A 79 -11.17 1.13 0.85
C THR A 79 -12.37 0.73 1.68
N GLY A 80 -13.12 1.71 2.17
CA GLY A 80 -14.43 1.50 2.78
C GLY A 80 -15.57 1.91 1.85
N ASN A 81 -15.23 2.26 0.60
CA ASN A 81 -16.17 2.84 -0.34
C ASN A 81 -16.85 1.75 -1.17
N SER A 82 -18.19 1.79 -1.22
CA SER A 82 -18.99 0.91 -2.06
C SER A 82 -19.37 1.53 -3.41
N ASP A 83 -18.86 2.73 -3.73
CA ASP A 83 -19.13 3.40 -5.00
C ASP A 83 -18.49 2.64 -6.16
N LYS A 84 -19.31 2.16 -7.07
CA LYS A 84 -18.84 1.36 -8.20
C LYS A 84 -17.93 2.13 -9.14
N THR A 85 -18.18 3.43 -9.32
CA THR A 85 -17.36 4.27 -10.20
C THR A 85 -15.94 4.40 -9.65
N ILE A 86 -15.82 4.64 -8.36
CA ILE A 86 -14.51 4.72 -7.69
C ILE A 86 -13.79 3.37 -7.75
N ASN A 87 -14.51 2.29 -7.47
CA ASN A 87 -13.93 0.95 -7.50
C ASN A 87 -13.42 0.58 -8.90
N GLN A 88 -14.14 0.96 -9.96
CA GLN A 88 -13.70 0.74 -11.33
C GLN A 88 -12.41 1.50 -11.65
N LYS A 89 -12.30 2.76 -11.19
CA LYS A 89 -11.07 3.54 -11.37
C LYS A 89 -9.89 2.90 -10.66
N ILE A 90 -10.09 2.42 -9.45
CA ILE A 90 -9.05 1.72 -8.69
C ILE A 90 -8.57 0.49 -9.44
N ILE A 91 -9.50 -0.33 -9.93
CA ILE A 91 -9.16 -1.56 -10.66
C ILE A 91 -8.37 -1.25 -11.93
N GLN A 92 -8.77 -0.20 -12.67
CA GLN A 92 -8.07 0.20 -13.89
C GLN A 92 -6.62 0.63 -13.64
N LEU A 93 -6.33 1.16 -12.46
CA LEU A 93 -4.98 1.54 -12.08
C LEU A 93 -4.14 0.37 -11.58
N ASN A 94 -4.74 -0.81 -11.52
CA ASN A 94 -4.07 -2.07 -11.24
C ASN A 94 -3.26 -2.08 -9.94
N PRO A 95 -3.91 -1.85 -8.78
CA PRO A 95 -3.21 -2.00 -7.50
C PRO A 95 -2.83 -3.48 -7.27
N THR A 96 -1.84 -3.71 -6.43
CA THR A 96 -1.42 -5.08 -6.13
C THR A 96 -2.50 -5.83 -5.37
N ARG A 97 -3.15 -5.17 -4.41
CA ARG A 97 -4.29 -5.71 -3.64
C ARG A 97 -5.23 -4.59 -3.27
N ILE A 98 -6.50 -4.93 -3.15
CA ILE A 98 -7.55 -4.06 -2.60
C ILE A 98 -8.14 -4.77 -1.40
N LEU A 99 -8.10 -4.12 -0.23
CA LEU A 99 -8.67 -4.65 1.00
C LEU A 99 -9.79 -3.73 1.47
N GLU A 100 -10.90 -4.33 1.90
CA GLU A 100 -12.04 -3.57 2.39
C GLU A 100 -11.89 -3.24 3.87
N LYS A 101 -12.25 -2.02 4.24
CA LYS A 101 -12.36 -1.62 5.65
C LYS A 101 -13.69 -2.10 6.23
N PRO A 102 -13.75 -2.52 7.49
CA PRO A 102 -12.62 -2.59 8.42
C PRO A 102 -11.71 -3.78 8.09
N CYS A 103 -10.41 -3.51 8.02
CA CYS A 103 -9.42 -4.53 7.73
C CYS A 103 -8.59 -4.80 9.00
N PRO A 104 -8.68 -5.99 9.59
CA PRO A 104 -7.85 -6.30 10.75
C PRO A 104 -6.37 -6.19 10.39
N VAL A 105 -5.56 -5.70 11.32
CA VAL A 105 -4.14 -5.49 11.09
C VAL A 105 -3.44 -6.81 10.77
N GLU A 106 -3.88 -7.90 11.40
CA GLU A 106 -3.34 -9.24 11.16
C GLU A 106 -3.53 -9.67 9.70
N LYS A 107 -4.68 -9.33 9.11
CA LYS A 107 -4.94 -9.64 7.71
C LYS A 107 -4.02 -8.84 6.79
N LEU A 108 -3.83 -7.56 7.07
CA LEU A 108 -2.94 -6.71 6.30
C LEU A 108 -1.51 -7.25 6.33
N VAL A 109 -1.01 -7.59 7.52
CA VAL A 109 0.33 -8.16 7.69
C VAL A 109 0.45 -9.49 6.95
N SER A 110 -0.58 -10.32 7.01
CA SER A 110 -0.61 -11.60 6.28
C SER A 110 -0.48 -11.39 4.77
N VAL A 111 -1.17 -10.39 4.22
CA VAL A 111 -1.08 -10.05 2.80
C VAL A 111 0.35 -9.60 2.46
N LEU A 112 0.96 -8.74 3.27
CA LEU A 112 2.33 -8.28 3.05
C LEU A 112 3.30 -9.45 3.05
N LYS A 113 3.18 -10.35 4.00
CA LYS A 113 4.05 -11.53 4.09
C LYS A 113 3.86 -12.47 2.91
N THR A 114 2.62 -12.65 2.45
CA THR A 114 2.33 -13.47 1.27
C THR A 114 2.98 -12.90 0.03
N ILE A 115 2.89 -11.59 -0.19
CA ILE A 115 3.51 -10.92 -1.34
C ILE A 115 5.03 -11.05 -1.26
N LYS A 116 5.61 -10.80 -0.09
CA LYS A 116 7.04 -10.88 0.12
C LYS A 116 7.57 -12.30 -0.20
N ASN A 117 6.88 -13.32 0.28
CA ASN A 117 7.29 -14.71 0.04
C ASN A 117 7.10 -15.11 -1.42
N SER A 118 6.04 -14.64 -2.08
CA SER A 118 5.82 -14.90 -3.51
C SER A 118 6.90 -14.31 -4.38
N THR A 119 7.43 -13.13 -4.01
CA THR A 119 8.47 -12.45 -4.77
C THR A 119 9.79 -13.20 -4.72
N SER A 120 10.11 -13.82 -3.59
CA SER A 120 11.35 -14.56 -3.44
C SER A 120 11.27 -16.02 -3.88
N TYR A 121 10.10 -16.63 -3.80
CA TYR A 121 9.89 -18.05 -4.06
C TYR A 121 10.13 -18.46 -5.51
N PRO A 122 9.64 -17.74 -6.53
CA PRO A 122 9.87 -18.13 -7.93
C PRO A 122 11.34 -18.21 -8.30
N ASP A 123 12.17 -17.32 -7.78
CA ASP A 123 13.61 -17.32 -8.05
C ASP A 123 14.26 -18.59 -7.49
N THR A 124 13.86 -18.99 -6.30
CA THR A 124 14.33 -20.23 -5.67
C THR A 124 13.92 -21.44 -6.50
N MET A 125 12.69 -21.47 -6.98
CA MET A 125 12.21 -22.57 -7.82
C MET A 125 12.93 -22.60 -9.16
N SER A 126 13.25 -21.48 -9.75
CA SER A 126 14.04 -21.41 -10.98
C SER A 126 15.41 -22.02 -10.80
N ILE A 127 16.04 -21.79 -9.68
CA ILE A 127 17.37 -22.33 -9.39
C ILE A 127 17.31 -23.85 -9.24
N LEU A 128 16.26 -24.36 -8.63
CA LEU A 128 16.11 -25.77 -8.39
C LEU A 128 15.69 -26.57 -9.63
N SER A 129 15.05 -25.88 -10.54
CA SER A 129 14.59 -26.54 -11.76
C SER A 129 15.65 -26.51 -12.85
#